data_3072a758ae595a91cf0946027e992842
#
_entry.id   3072a758ae595a91cf0946027e992842
#
_cell.length_a   1.000
_cell.length_b   1.000
_cell.length_c   1.000
_cell.angle_alpha   90.00
_cell.angle_beta   90.00
_cell.angle_gamma   90.00
#
_symmetry.space_group_name_H-M   'P 1'
#
loop_
_entity.id
_entity.type
_entity.pdbx_description
1 polymer ?
#
loop_
_entity_poly.entity_id
_entity_poly.type
_entity_poly.pdbx_seq_one_letter_code
_entity_poly.pdbx_strand_id
1 'polypeptide(L)'
;MSANLSHIVLVDDNETTSFLNNRLLGRLAVADKISTFSRADEAFEKLWGDTTSPAPDLVFVDLKMPGISGFEFLEFYNALPQLVQDKTVMAVLTTSMHSADTARVAKYPNVEYLTKPLTEEKMHKLLEKRFR
;
A
#
# COMPACT_ATOMS: atom_id res chain seq x y z
N MET A 1 -3.33 0.81 -22.16
CA MET A 1 -4.58 0.81 -21.40
C MET A 1 -4.30 0.50 -19.94
N SER A 2 -4.64 1.41 -19.07
CA SER A 2 -4.39 1.20 -17.64
C SER A 2 -5.37 0.21 -17.06
N ALA A 3 -4.90 -0.66 -16.18
CA ALA A 3 -5.76 -1.56 -15.45
C ALA A 3 -6.62 -0.74 -14.48
N ASN A 4 -7.90 -1.04 -14.42
CA ASN A 4 -8.79 -0.44 -13.45
C ASN A 4 -8.90 -1.40 -12.28
N LEU A 5 -8.38 -0.98 -11.13
CA LEU A 5 -8.38 -1.80 -9.92
C LEU A 5 -9.71 -1.65 -9.19
N SER A 6 -10.09 -2.67 -8.44
CA SER A 6 -11.30 -2.60 -7.64
C SER A 6 -11.10 -1.75 -6.40
N HIS A 7 -9.97 -1.92 -5.71
CA HIS A 7 -9.78 -1.28 -4.42
C HIS A 7 -8.30 -0.98 -4.15
N ILE A 8 -8.00 0.29 -3.86
CA ILE A 8 -6.68 0.72 -3.40
C ILE A 8 -6.83 1.21 -1.96
N VAL A 9 -5.88 0.84 -1.12
CA VAL A 9 -5.85 1.24 0.30
C VAL A 9 -4.61 2.08 0.57
N LEU A 10 -4.80 3.16 1.32
CA LEU A 10 -3.72 4.04 1.77
C LEU A 10 -3.62 3.95 3.28
N VAL A 11 -2.46 3.55 3.80
CA VAL A 11 -2.20 3.46 5.23
C VAL A 11 -1.11 4.46 5.60
N ASP A 12 -1.51 5.56 6.22
CA ASP A 12 -0.60 6.67 6.55
C ASP A 12 -1.25 7.50 7.65
N ASP A 13 -0.50 7.84 8.69
CA ASP A 13 -1.01 8.66 9.79
C ASP A 13 -1.07 10.15 9.46
N ASN A 14 -0.47 10.56 8.35
CA ASN A 14 -0.50 11.95 7.91
C ASN A 14 -1.74 12.20 7.06
N GLU A 15 -2.70 12.94 7.62
CA GLU A 15 -3.98 13.21 6.95
C GLU A 15 -3.81 13.99 5.65
N THR A 16 -2.88 14.94 5.62
CA THR A 16 -2.63 15.74 4.42
C THR A 16 -2.12 14.85 3.29
N THR A 17 -1.16 13.97 3.60
CA THR A 17 -0.62 13.04 2.61
C THR A 17 -1.72 12.11 2.08
N SER A 18 -2.54 11.56 2.97
CA SER A 18 -3.64 10.67 2.58
C SER A 18 -4.65 11.40 1.71
N PHE A 19 -4.98 12.64 2.05
CA PHE A 19 -5.89 13.46 1.26
C PHE A 19 -5.35 13.70 -0.15
N LEU A 20 -4.09 14.09 -0.26
CA LEU A 20 -3.47 14.36 -1.55
C LEU A 20 -3.35 13.11 -2.42
N ASN A 21 -2.99 11.98 -1.82
CA ASN A 21 -2.89 10.72 -2.54
C ASN A 21 -4.27 10.22 -3.00
N ASN A 22 -5.27 10.34 -2.15
CA ASN A 22 -6.64 9.98 -2.50
C ASN A 22 -7.11 10.83 -3.69
N ARG A 23 -6.84 12.13 -3.65
CA ARG A 23 -7.21 13.05 -4.72
C ARG A 23 -6.50 12.71 -6.03
N LEU A 24 -5.20 12.41 -5.97
CA LEU A 24 -4.44 12.00 -7.15
C LEU A 24 -5.02 10.74 -7.78
N LEU A 25 -5.24 9.70 -6.98
CA LEU A 25 -5.75 8.43 -7.45
C LEU A 25 -7.16 8.56 -8.01
N GLY A 26 -7.99 9.40 -7.39
CA GLY A 26 -9.34 9.69 -7.89
C GLY A 26 -9.30 10.38 -9.25
N ARG A 27 -8.39 11.35 -9.41
CA ARG A 27 -8.22 12.06 -10.67
C ARG A 27 -7.72 11.13 -11.79
N LEU A 28 -6.85 10.18 -11.45
CA LEU A 28 -6.33 9.20 -12.41
C LEU A 28 -7.36 8.11 -12.74
N ALA A 29 -8.41 7.99 -11.94
CA ALA A 29 -9.47 7.01 -12.13
C ALA A 29 -8.95 5.58 -12.26
N VAL A 30 -7.98 5.22 -11.42
CA VAL A 30 -7.31 3.92 -11.48
C VAL A 30 -7.95 2.85 -10.61
N ALA A 31 -8.93 3.22 -9.78
CA ALA A 31 -9.61 2.27 -8.89
C ALA A 31 -11.06 2.67 -8.69
N ASP A 32 -11.90 1.66 -8.47
CA ASP A 32 -13.32 1.90 -8.18
C ASP A 32 -13.53 2.43 -6.77
N LYS A 33 -12.66 1.99 -5.84
CA LYS A 33 -12.75 2.37 -4.44
C LYS A 33 -11.37 2.68 -3.89
N ILE A 34 -11.26 3.74 -3.08
CA ILE A 34 -10.04 4.11 -2.38
C ILE A 34 -10.38 4.27 -0.90
N SER A 35 -9.68 3.54 -0.05
CA SER A 35 -9.87 3.62 1.40
C SER A 35 -8.61 4.15 2.05
N THR A 36 -8.77 4.91 3.14
CA THR A 36 -7.64 5.45 3.89
C THR A 36 -7.73 5.01 5.35
N PHE A 37 -6.60 4.66 5.92
CA PHE A 37 -6.49 4.32 7.33
C PHE A 37 -5.32 5.11 7.92
N SER A 38 -5.53 5.63 9.11
CA SER A 38 -4.49 6.36 9.83
C SER A 38 -3.67 5.48 10.76
N ARG A 39 -4.06 4.21 10.92
CA ARG A 39 -3.38 3.24 11.78
C ARG A 39 -3.23 1.91 11.07
N ALA A 40 -2.03 1.33 11.21
CA ALA A 40 -1.73 0.05 10.56
C ALA A 40 -2.52 -1.12 11.14
N ASP A 41 -2.74 -1.13 12.46
CA ASP A 41 -3.49 -2.20 13.11
C ASP A 41 -4.95 -2.23 12.64
N GLU A 42 -5.59 -1.07 12.53
CA GLU A 42 -6.96 -0.97 12.01
C GLU A 42 -7.02 -1.42 10.55
N ALA A 43 -6.05 -1.00 9.76
CA ALA A 43 -6.00 -1.39 8.35
C ALA A 43 -5.89 -2.90 8.20
N PHE A 44 -4.99 -3.51 8.95
CA PHE A 44 -4.78 -4.96 8.87
C PHE A 44 -6.05 -5.73 9.26
N GLU A 45 -6.68 -5.32 10.36
CA GLU A 45 -7.92 -5.95 10.84
C GLU A 45 -9.03 -5.86 9.78
N LYS A 46 -9.22 -4.68 9.21
CA LYS A 46 -10.26 -4.47 8.20
C LYS A 46 -9.99 -5.23 6.91
N LEU A 47 -8.74 -5.32 6.50
CA LEU A 47 -8.39 -5.93 5.22
C LEU A 47 -8.34 -7.45 5.30
N TRP A 48 -7.84 -8.00 6.40
CA TRP A 48 -7.60 -9.44 6.50
C TRP A 48 -8.18 -10.09 7.75
N GLY A 49 -8.80 -9.32 8.64
CA GLY A 49 -9.48 -9.86 9.81
C GLY A 49 -10.82 -10.51 9.49
N ASP A 50 -11.45 -10.06 8.40
CA ASP A 50 -12.71 -10.60 7.91
C ASP A 50 -12.47 -11.27 6.56
N THR A 51 -12.51 -12.60 6.54
CA THR A 51 -12.22 -13.39 5.33
C THR A 51 -13.36 -13.37 4.32
N THR A 52 -14.51 -12.80 4.67
CA THR A 52 -15.64 -12.70 3.74
C THR A 52 -15.54 -11.48 2.83
N SER A 53 -14.74 -10.50 3.19
CA SER A 53 -14.54 -9.29 2.39
C SER A 53 -13.50 -9.54 1.30
N PRO A 54 -13.69 -8.97 0.09
CA PRO A 54 -12.67 -9.08 -0.96
C PRO A 54 -11.38 -8.40 -0.54
N ALA A 55 -10.24 -9.01 -0.87
CA ALA A 55 -8.94 -8.40 -0.61
C ALA A 55 -8.73 -7.19 -1.53
N PRO A 56 -8.01 -6.15 -1.06
CA PRO A 56 -7.68 -5.01 -1.92
C PRO A 56 -6.67 -5.44 -2.98
N ASP A 57 -6.65 -4.73 -4.09
CA ASP A 57 -5.68 -4.98 -5.16
C ASP A 57 -4.31 -4.41 -4.83
N LEU A 58 -4.29 -3.26 -4.17
CA LEU A 58 -3.06 -2.52 -3.90
C LEU A 58 -3.16 -1.82 -2.56
N VAL A 59 -2.12 -1.95 -1.75
CA VAL A 59 -2.02 -1.24 -0.46
C VAL A 59 -0.74 -0.43 -0.46
N PHE A 60 -0.86 0.87 -0.19
CA PHE A 60 0.30 1.73 0.11
C PHE A 60 0.41 1.89 1.61
N VAL A 61 1.60 1.68 2.16
CA VAL A 61 1.83 1.81 3.59
C VAL A 61 3.07 2.66 3.86
N ASP A 62 2.96 3.59 4.81
CA ASP A 62 4.12 4.35 5.27
C ASP A 62 4.87 3.54 6.33
N LEU A 63 6.20 3.63 6.30
CA LEU A 63 7.04 2.91 7.26
C LEU A 63 6.98 3.50 8.67
N LYS A 64 6.82 4.80 8.77
CA LYS A 64 6.90 5.50 10.07
C LYS A 64 5.54 5.98 10.52
N MET A 65 4.93 5.22 11.41
CA MET A 65 3.64 5.54 12.01
C MET A 65 3.69 5.23 13.50
N PRO A 66 2.94 5.98 14.33
CA PRO A 66 2.86 5.65 15.76
C PRO A 66 2.13 4.34 15.98
N GLY A 67 2.46 3.65 17.08
CA GLY A 67 1.89 2.33 17.36
C GLY A 67 2.55 1.26 16.50
N ILE A 68 1.75 0.53 15.74
CA ILE A 68 2.29 -0.46 14.81
C ILE A 68 2.87 0.25 13.60
N SER A 69 4.18 0.06 13.37
CA SER A 69 4.87 0.67 12.25
C SER A 69 4.56 -0.01 10.93
N GLY A 70 4.94 0.64 9.83
CA GLY A 70 4.82 0.03 8.52
C GLY A 70 5.61 -1.27 8.39
N PHE A 71 6.75 -1.38 9.07
CA PHE A 71 7.53 -2.62 9.08
C PHE A 71 6.75 -3.77 9.71
N GLU A 72 6.09 -3.51 10.84
CA GLU A 72 5.25 -4.52 11.48
C GLU A 72 4.07 -4.91 10.60
N PHE A 73 3.51 -3.94 9.91
CA PHE A 73 2.44 -4.20 8.94
C PHE A 73 2.92 -5.15 7.84
N LEU A 74 4.14 -4.93 7.32
CA LEU A 74 4.74 -5.81 6.32
C LEU A 74 4.96 -7.22 6.86
N GLU A 75 5.40 -7.33 8.11
CA GLU A 75 5.60 -8.63 8.75
C GLU A 75 4.28 -9.39 8.88
N PHE A 76 3.22 -8.71 9.29
CA PHE A 76 1.89 -9.31 9.39
C PHE A 76 1.39 -9.77 8.02
N TYR A 77 1.57 -8.93 7.00
CA TYR A 77 1.20 -9.29 5.65
C TYR A 77 1.99 -10.52 5.16
N ASN A 78 3.29 -10.52 5.42
CA ASN A 78 4.15 -11.62 4.99
C ASN A 78 3.87 -12.94 5.72
N ALA A 79 3.19 -12.88 6.87
CA ALA A 79 2.77 -14.05 7.63
C ALA A 79 1.44 -14.62 7.14
N LEU A 80 0.73 -13.92 6.28
CA LEU A 80 -0.53 -14.42 5.71
C LEU A 80 -0.26 -15.58 4.75
N PRO A 81 -1.25 -16.47 4.55
CA PRO A 81 -1.09 -17.54 3.56
C PRO A 81 -0.73 -16.97 2.18
N GLN A 82 0.07 -17.69 1.43
CA GLN A 82 0.56 -17.22 0.14
C GLN A 82 -0.60 -16.85 -0.81
N LEU A 83 -1.67 -17.63 -0.80
CA LEU A 83 -2.84 -17.33 -1.65
C LEU A 83 -3.47 -15.98 -1.31
N VAL A 84 -3.43 -15.58 -0.05
CA VAL A 84 -3.94 -14.27 0.39
C VAL A 84 -2.98 -13.17 -0.05
N GLN A 85 -1.68 -13.39 0.15
CA GLN A 85 -0.68 -12.42 -0.28
C GLN A 85 -0.73 -12.16 -1.78
N ASP A 86 -0.96 -13.19 -2.57
CA ASP A 86 -0.96 -13.09 -4.03
C ASP A 86 -2.09 -12.22 -4.57
N LYS A 87 -3.13 -11.98 -3.79
CA LYS A 87 -4.27 -11.16 -4.21
C LYS A 87 -4.03 -9.66 -4.05
N THR A 88 -3.00 -9.28 -3.31
CA THR A 88 -2.76 -7.88 -2.96
C THR A 88 -1.31 -7.50 -3.24
N VAL A 89 -1.12 -6.45 -4.01
CA VAL A 89 0.22 -5.85 -4.19
C VAL A 89 0.47 -4.91 -3.02
N MET A 90 1.59 -5.10 -2.34
CA MET A 90 1.99 -4.25 -1.23
C MET A 90 3.08 -3.28 -1.70
N ALA A 91 2.87 -1.99 -1.45
CA ALA A 91 3.84 -0.96 -1.80
C ALA A 91 4.11 -0.08 -0.60
N VAL A 92 5.39 0.11 -0.28
CA VAL A 92 5.80 1.08 0.73
C VAL A 92 5.85 2.43 0.05
N LEU A 93 5.25 3.44 0.67
CA LEU A 93 5.29 4.82 0.20
C LEU A 93 5.74 5.69 1.36
N THR A 94 6.99 6.13 1.35
CA THR A 94 7.60 6.78 2.50
C THR A 94 8.56 7.89 2.09
N THR A 95 8.83 8.80 3.03
CA THR A 95 9.87 9.82 2.84
C THR A 95 11.25 9.27 3.18
N SER A 96 11.34 8.11 3.80
CA SER A 96 12.62 7.55 4.21
C SER A 96 13.46 7.15 3.01
N MET A 97 14.69 7.64 2.97
CA MET A 97 15.69 7.26 1.99
C MET A 97 16.88 6.59 2.65
N HIS A 98 16.71 6.19 3.91
CA HIS A 98 17.74 5.52 4.67
C HIS A 98 18.07 4.16 4.09
N SER A 99 19.35 3.89 3.87
CA SER A 99 19.76 2.60 3.30
C SER A 99 19.36 1.40 4.18
N ALA A 100 19.31 1.60 5.50
CA ALA A 100 18.85 0.56 6.42
C ALA A 100 17.38 0.21 6.19
N ASP A 101 16.54 1.21 5.95
CA ASP A 101 15.12 1.00 5.70
C ASP A 101 14.87 0.34 4.35
N THR A 102 15.57 0.79 3.30
CA THR A 102 15.47 0.17 1.98
C THR A 102 15.93 -1.27 2.00
N ALA A 103 17.04 -1.55 2.70
CA ALA A 103 17.56 -2.91 2.82
C ALA A 103 16.57 -3.81 3.58
N ARG A 104 15.92 -3.26 4.59
CA ARG A 104 14.94 -4.03 5.38
C ARG A 104 13.70 -4.38 4.54
N VAL A 105 13.19 -3.42 3.77
CA VAL A 105 12.06 -3.68 2.87
C VAL A 105 12.43 -4.67 1.77
N ALA A 106 13.67 -4.61 1.29
CA ALA A 106 14.15 -5.51 0.22
C ALA A 106 14.11 -6.99 0.62
N LYS A 107 14.00 -7.30 1.92
CA LYS A 107 13.86 -8.69 2.38
C LYS A 107 12.48 -9.27 2.07
N TYR A 108 11.51 -8.43 1.72
CA TYR A 108 10.16 -8.86 1.38
C TYR A 108 10.06 -8.90 -0.15
N PRO A 109 10.05 -10.10 -0.75
CA PRO A 109 10.26 -10.22 -2.21
C PRO A 109 9.18 -9.60 -3.08
N ASN A 110 7.97 -9.47 -2.56
CA ASN A 110 6.84 -8.96 -3.35
C ASN A 110 6.43 -7.55 -2.99
N VAL A 111 7.22 -6.85 -2.21
CA VAL A 111 6.90 -5.49 -1.75
C VAL A 111 7.62 -4.48 -2.63
N GLU A 112 6.86 -3.51 -3.14
CA GLU A 112 7.42 -2.39 -3.91
C GLU A 112 7.82 -1.28 -2.96
N TYR A 113 8.84 -0.51 -3.32
CA TYR A 113 9.32 0.61 -2.52
C TYR A 113 9.23 1.89 -3.35
N LEU A 114 8.44 2.85 -2.86
CA LEU A 114 8.27 4.14 -3.52
C LEU A 114 8.56 5.25 -2.52
N THR A 115 9.20 6.31 -3.01
CA THR A 115 9.43 7.50 -2.19
C THR A 115 8.30 8.50 -2.41
N LYS A 116 7.91 9.20 -1.32
CA LYS A 116 6.94 10.29 -1.42
C LYS A 116 7.57 11.46 -2.17
N PRO A 117 6.79 12.24 -2.90
CA PRO A 117 5.35 12.12 -3.05
C PRO A 117 4.95 11.07 -4.10
N LEU A 118 3.75 10.52 -3.97
CA LEU A 118 3.16 9.70 -5.02
C LEU A 118 2.84 10.60 -6.21
N THR A 119 3.19 10.16 -7.41
CA THR A 119 2.96 10.92 -8.63
C THR A 119 2.27 10.04 -9.66
N GLU A 120 1.73 10.69 -10.68
CA GLU A 120 1.12 9.98 -11.81
C GLU A 120 2.12 9.04 -12.46
N GLU A 121 3.37 9.49 -12.66
CA GLU A 121 4.42 8.68 -13.26
C GLU A 121 4.73 7.44 -12.43
N LYS A 122 4.88 7.61 -11.12
CA LYS A 122 5.15 6.47 -10.23
C LYS A 122 3.99 5.49 -10.24
N MET A 123 2.76 6.00 -10.27
CA MET A 123 1.57 5.16 -10.30
C MET A 123 1.51 4.37 -11.60
N HIS A 124 1.75 5.02 -12.74
CA HIS A 124 1.75 4.34 -14.03
C HIS A 124 2.80 3.25 -14.11
N LYS A 125 3.99 3.50 -13.59
CA LYS A 125 5.07 2.50 -13.57
C LYS A 125 4.70 1.31 -12.71
N LEU A 126 4.08 1.56 -11.56
CA LEU A 126 3.65 0.48 -10.68
C LEU A 126 2.57 -0.37 -11.33
N LEU A 127 1.59 0.27 -11.97
CA LEU A 127 0.52 -0.45 -12.66
C LEU A 127 1.06 -1.31 -13.79
N GLU A 128 1.98 -0.78 -14.58
CA GLU A 128 2.60 -1.54 -15.65
C GLU A 128 3.37 -2.75 -15.14
N LYS A 129 4.08 -2.56 -14.04
CA LYS A 129 4.93 -3.61 -13.47
C LYS A 129 4.11 -4.75 -12.84
N ARG A 130 3.03 -4.42 -12.15
CA ARG A 130 2.34 -5.38 -11.28
C ARG A 130 0.94 -5.76 -11.72
N PHE A 131 0.29 -4.99 -12.57
CA PHE A 131 -1.11 -5.20 -12.94
C PHE A 131 -1.34 -5.30 -14.45
N ARG A 132 -0.29 -5.57 -15.13
CA ARG A 132 -0.36 -5.68 -16.55
C ARG A 132 -0.89 -7.00 -17.07
#